data_0e35bffd635faaad9ec92bb07c7c89b9
#
_entry.id   0e35bffd635faaad9ec92bb07c7c89b9
#
_cell.length_a   1.000
_cell.length_b   1.000
_cell.length_c   1.000
_cell.angle_alpha   90.00
_cell.angle_beta   90.00
_cell.angle_gamma   90.00
#
_symmetry.space_group_name_H-M   'P 1'
#
loop_
_entity.id
_entity.type
_entity.pdbx_description
1 polymer ?
#
loop_
_entity_poly.entity_id
_entity_poly.type
_entity_poly.pdbx_seq_one_letter_code
_entity_poly.pdbx_strand_id
1 'polypeptide(L)'
;MTLTDISQPAPEAATHTLARLGIPESYVDAHGNVQTPPVMTLAAVAEAVSSGPVVEHALVCAPGQPCADLVGDLTDLDGQPVPGPEGIGPAAGYYHLHTPEGGRRLVISAPERLPQPVRGWGWAVQLYAARSRSSWGIGDFADLATITRSAAEAGATSVLISPVHAAAPVPAQQSSPYSPASRQWLQLLHIAIADVPGADRVDLRDLERAGRGLNGERRIYRDTVWTLKRAALERIWAATRDDLPAEHDAWVAAQGRDLELFATWCVLAETYGTAVWREWPVQHQHPDGATEFAAQHADRVAFYAWAQWVADVQLGTACRAGATVVADIAVGFDSSSADAWTHQGGVCFDFEVGCPPDRHNLDGQKWGLPPLNPVALVAADFRPFITMVQSALRHAGALRIDHVMQLWRLFWVPQGAGAGQGAYVHYPTEAMLAILRLEAGRTGAWVVGEDMGTVAEGVRETMARYGMLGYRAALRLPVDQFPEAVMGASSTHDQATIAGTLTGSDMDDLRTVGKSANFEQLEGVRRELAEVAGVDPDGPIGAEEIHKAVLAQYRRLAACRARVVLASLDDAAAVAERPNMPGTVLQWPNWCLSLPRPVEDILAEPLARELAQVLGARD
;
A
#
# COMPACT_ATOMS: atom_id res chain seq x y z
N MET A 1 -25.43 -13.12 -26.11
CA MET A 1 -26.69 -12.68 -25.50
C MET A 1 -26.61 -11.17 -25.37
N THR A 2 -27.40 -10.41 -26.06
CA THR A 2 -27.29 -8.95 -26.19
C THR A 2 -27.81 -8.27 -24.92
N LEU A 3 -27.04 -7.32 -24.40
CA LEU A 3 -27.20 -6.53 -23.15
C LEU A 3 -28.40 -5.52 -23.21
N THR A 4 -29.62 -5.96 -23.45
CA THR A 4 -30.77 -5.06 -23.59
C THR A 4 -31.98 -5.48 -22.76
N ASP A 5 -31.80 -5.80 -21.47
CA ASP A 5 -32.95 -5.85 -20.56
C ASP A 5 -32.57 -5.42 -19.14
N ILE A 6 -32.60 -4.10 -18.89
CA ILE A 6 -32.13 -3.44 -17.66
C ILE A 6 -33.27 -3.34 -16.59
N SER A 7 -34.44 -3.97 -16.81
CA SER A 7 -35.63 -3.73 -15.98
C SER A 7 -36.14 -4.94 -15.16
N GLN A 8 -35.41 -6.03 -15.03
CA GLN A 8 -35.85 -7.14 -14.18
C GLN A 8 -35.32 -7.03 -12.74
N PRO A 9 -36.16 -7.22 -11.71
CA PRO A 9 -35.68 -7.28 -10.32
C PRO A 9 -34.73 -8.46 -10.13
N ALA A 10 -33.75 -8.31 -9.21
CA ALA A 10 -32.85 -9.38 -8.87
C ALA A 10 -33.63 -10.64 -8.46
N PRO A 11 -33.15 -11.86 -8.78
CA PRO A 11 -33.80 -13.09 -8.33
C PRO A 11 -34.00 -13.04 -6.81
N GLU A 12 -35.15 -13.46 -6.29
CA GLU A 12 -35.49 -13.42 -4.85
C GLU A 12 -34.39 -14.03 -3.98
N ALA A 13 -33.73 -15.09 -4.45
CA ALA A 13 -32.60 -15.71 -3.77
C ALA A 13 -31.38 -14.77 -3.65
N ALA A 14 -31.10 -13.96 -4.69
CA ALA A 14 -29.99 -12.99 -4.67
C ALA A 14 -30.30 -11.84 -3.71
N THR A 15 -31.52 -11.30 -3.73
CA THR A 15 -31.96 -10.24 -2.79
C THR A 15 -31.88 -10.69 -1.33
N HIS A 16 -32.32 -11.91 -1.02
CA HIS A 16 -32.21 -12.47 0.33
C HIS A 16 -30.74 -12.65 0.75
N THR A 17 -29.86 -13.10 -0.14
CA THR A 17 -28.44 -13.25 0.11
C THR A 17 -27.77 -11.89 0.33
N LEU A 18 -28.07 -10.89 -0.50
CA LEU A 18 -27.56 -9.52 -0.35
C LEU A 18 -27.94 -8.91 0.99
N ALA A 19 -29.21 -9.04 1.40
CA ALA A 19 -29.69 -8.53 2.68
C ALA A 19 -28.97 -9.20 3.86
N ARG A 20 -28.78 -10.53 3.79
CA ARG A 20 -28.06 -11.29 4.83
C ARG A 20 -26.58 -10.87 4.95
N LEU A 21 -25.95 -10.55 3.83
CA LEU A 21 -24.54 -10.14 3.78
C LEU A 21 -24.36 -8.62 3.98
N GLY A 22 -25.46 -7.87 4.15
CA GLY A 22 -25.43 -6.42 4.28
C GLY A 22 -24.95 -5.70 3.00
N ILE A 23 -25.08 -6.33 1.82
CA ILE A 23 -24.68 -5.74 0.54
C ILE A 23 -25.80 -4.82 0.07
N PRO A 24 -25.57 -3.50 -0.09
CA PRO A 24 -26.61 -2.56 -0.49
C PRO A 24 -27.02 -2.74 -1.96
N GLU A 25 -28.31 -2.73 -2.23
CA GLU A 25 -28.85 -2.73 -3.60
C GLU A 25 -28.69 -1.37 -4.32
N SER A 26 -28.30 -0.33 -3.57
CA SER A 26 -28.01 1.01 -4.09
C SER A 26 -26.92 1.70 -3.29
N TYR A 27 -26.32 2.71 -3.88
CA TYR A 27 -25.32 3.56 -3.19
C TYR A 27 -25.49 5.02 -3.60
N VAL A 28 -24.98 5.93 -2.78
CA VAL A 28 -24.95 7.36 -3.10
C VAL A 28 -23.61 7.67 -3.76
N ASP A 29 -23.63 8.27 -4.94
CA ASP A 29 -22.43 8.68 -5.67
C ASP A 29 -21.83 9.99 -5.11
N ALA A 30 -20.70 10.44 -5.68
CA ALA A 30 -20.01 11.66 -5.29
C ALA A 30 -20.81 12.96 -5.56
N HIS A 31 -21.92 12.89 -6.29
CA HIS A 31 -22.80 14.00 -6.57
C HIS A 31 -24.06 14.00 -5.69
N GLY A 32 -24.20 13.00 -4.81
CA GLY A 32 -25.35 12.82 -3.95
C GLY A 32 -26.52 12.10 -4.61
N ASN A 33 -26.36 11.53 -5.79
CA ASN A 33 -27.41 10.78 -6.47
C ASN A 33 -27.42 9.32 -6.03
N VAL A 34 -28.61 8.75 -5.89
CA VAL A 34 -28.76 7.31 -5.63
C VAL A 34 -28.52 6.55 -6.93
N GLN A 35 -27.56 5.66 -6.91
CA GLN A 35 -27.21 4.75 -8.01
C GLN A 35 -27.62 3.34 -7.66
N THR A 36 -28.18 2.62 -8.64
CA THR A 36 -28.53 1.21 -8.51
C THR A 36 -27.62 0.39 -9.42
N PRO A 37 -26.79 -0.52 -8.86
CA PRO A 37 -25.98 -1.41 -9.68
C PRO A 37 -26.86 -2.27 -10.62
N PRO A 38 -26.31 -2.70 -11.77
CA PRO A 38 -27.04 -3.64 -12.63
C PRO A 38 -27.43 -4.92 -11.87
N VAL A 39 -28.63 -5.43 -12.12
CA VAL A 39 -29.14 -6.66 -11.48
C VAL A 39 -28.18 -7.83 -11.65
N MET A 40 -27.57 -7.96 -12.84
CA MET A 40 -26.59 -9.01 -13.10
C MET A 40 -25.33 -8.86 -12.25
N THR A 41 -24.90 -7.63 -11.96
CA THR A 41 -23.77 -7.38 -11.03
C THR A 41 -24.13 -7.82 -9.62
N LEU A 42 -25.32 -7.43 -9.13
CA LEU A 42 -25.77 -7.84 -7.80
C LEU A 42 -25.89 -9.37 -7.67
N ALA A 43 -26.42 -10.04 -8.70
CA ALA A 43 -26.52 -11.51 -8.73
C ALA A 43 -25.12 -12.16 -8.71
N ALA A 44 -24.20 -11.68 -9.54
CA ALA A 44 -22.82 -12.20 -9.58
C ALA A 44 -22.07 -11.98 -8.25
N VAL A 45 -22.25 -10.81 -7.61
CA VAL A 45 -21.67 -10.53 -6.28
C VAL A 45 -22.26 -11.48 -5.22
N ALA A 46 -23.59 -11.68 -5.24
CA ALA A 46 -24.26 -12.60 -4.31
C ALA A 46 -23.73 -14.04 -4.46
N GLU A 47 -23.55 -14.51 -5.70
CA GLU A 47 -22.99 -15.83 -5.98
C GLU A 47 -21.54 -15.93 -5.46
N ALA A 48 -20.68 -14.96 -5.82
CA ALA A 48 -19.27 -14.94 -5.42
C ALA A 48 -19.10 -14.94 -3.90
N VAL A 49 -19.87 -14.10 -3.19
CA VAL A 49 -19.75 -13.99 -1.72
C VAL A 49 -20.35 -15.20 -1.00
N SER A 50 -21.41 -15.81 -1.57
CA SER A 50 -22.08 -16.98 -0.98
C SER A 50 -21.33 -18.28 -1.14
N SER A 51 -20.30 -18.33 -1.97
CA SER A 51 -19.51 -19.56 -2.22
C SER A 51 -18.66 -19.99 -1.03
N GLY A 52 -18.51 -19.14 -0.01
CA GLY A 52 -17.76 -19.45 1.21
C GLY A 52 -18.57 -20.19 2.28
N PRO A 53 -17.89 -20.84 3.25
CA PRO A 53 -18.55 -21.49 4.37
C PRO A 53 -19.32 -20.48 5.23
N VAL A 54 -20.42 -20.92 5.84
CA VAL A 54 -21.10 -20.08 6.86
C VAL A 54 -20.22 -20.08 8.12
N VAL A 55 -19.68 -18.93 8.46
CA VAL A 55 -18.83 -18.74 9.64
C VAL A 55 -19.40 -17.64 10.53
N GLU A 56 -19.23 -17.77 11.83
CA GLU A 56 -19.56 -16.72 12.76
C GLU A 56 -18.58 -15.55 12.63
N HIS A 57 -19.09 -14.31 12.73
CA HIS A 57 -18.23 -13.13 12.76
C HIS A 57 -17.29 -13.16 13.95
N ALA A 58 -16.07 -12.66 13.79
CA ALA A 58 -15.13 -12.54 14.89
C ALA A 58 -15.73 -11.70 16.04
N LEU A 59 -15.45 -12.11 17.27
CA LEU A 59 -15.78 -11.34 18.46
C LEU A 59 -14.66 -10.35 18.76
N VAL A 60 -15.00 -9.08 18.88
CA VAL A 60 -14.05 -8.03 19.25
C VAL A 60 -14.29 -7.60 20.69
N CYS A 61 -13.23 -7.56 21.49
CA CYS A 61 -13.28 -7.09 22.86
C CYS A 61 -12.05 -6.22 23.19
N ALA A 62 -12.11 -5.53 24.33
CA ALA A 62 -10.95 -4.82 24.87
C ALA A 62 -10.37 -5.57 26.08
N PRO A 63 -9.04 -5.59 26.26
CA PRO A 63 -8.39 -6.27 27.37
C PRO A 63 -8.91 -5.81 28.72
N GLY A 64 -9.34 -6.76 29.57
CA GLY A 64 -9.84 -6.50 30.91
C GLY A 64 -11.20 -5.80 30.99
N GLN A 65 -11.88 -5.56 29.87
CA GLN A 65 -13.19 -4.93 29.83
C GLN A 65 -14.32 -5.97 29.73
N PRO A 66 -15.53 -5.67 30.23
CA PRO A 66 -16.69 -6.53 30.06
C PRO A 66 -16.98 -6.84 28.59
N CYS A 67 -17.22 -8.12 28.28
CA CYS A 67 -17.57 -8.62 26.96
C CYS A 67 -18.65 -9.69 27.11
N ALA A 68 -19.92 -9.30 27.04
CA ALA A 68 -21.07 -10.18 27.35
C ALA A 68 -21.17 -11.40 26.42
N ASP A 69 -20.67 -11.26 25.17
CA ASP A 69 -20.70 -12.36 24.19
C ASP A 69 -19.54 -13.37 24.34
N LEU A 70 -18.64 -13.16 25.31
CA LEU A 70 -17.51 -14.06 25.59
C LEU A 70 -17.98 -15.14 26.56
N VAL A 71 -18.75 -16.11 26.02
CA VAL A 71 -19.34 -17.24 26.78
C VAL A 71 -18.86 -18.54 26.15
N GLY A 72 -18.08 -19.33 26.91
CA GLY A 72 -17.53 -20.61 26.50
C GLY A 72 -16.04 -20.75 26.82
N ASP A 73 -15.42 -21.82 26.33
CA ASP A 73 -14.02 -22.14 26.57
C ASP A 73 -13.12 -21.35 25.62
N LEU A 74 -12.15 -20.62 26.18
CA LEU A 74 -11.19 -19.82 25.42
C LEU A 74 -9.85 -20.56 25.29
N THR A 75 -9.33 -20.62 24.05
CA THR A 75 -7.98 -21.13 23.78
C THR A 75 -7.15 -20.06 23.03
N ASP A 76 -5.84 -20.12 23.15
CA ASP A 76 -4.94 -19.40 22.23
C ASP A 76 -4.96 -20.06 20.82
N LEU A 77 -4.18 -19.50 19.87
CA LEU A 77 -4.12 -20.02 18.50
C LEU A 77 -3.42 -21.40 18.43
N ASP A 78 -2.64 -21.78 19.45
CA ASP A 78 -1.99 -23.09 19.59
C ASP A 78 -2.89 -24.13 20.28
N GLY A 79 -4.14 -23.74 20.63
CA GLY A 79 -5.14 -24.59 21.27
C GLY A 79 -4.94 -24.76 22.79
N GLN A 80 -4.05 -23.94 23.41
CA GLN A 80 -3.87 -24.02 24.87
C GLN A 80 -4.98 -23.23 25.57
N PRO A 81 -5.56 -23.77 26.65
CA PRO A 81 -6.59 -23.08 27.42
C PRO A 81 -6.10 -21.75 27.98
N VAL A 82 -6.88 -20.71 27.82
CA VAL A 82 -6.61 -19.37 28.35
C VAL A 82 -7.49 -19.12 29.57
N PRO A 83 -6.92 -19.16 30.79
CA PRO A 83 -7.70 -18.93 32.01
C PRO A 83 -8.09 -17.44 32.10
N GLY A 84 -9.30 -17.20 32.53
CA GLY A 84 -9.79 -15.83 32.77
C GLY A 84 -11.21 -15.85 33.33
N PRO A 85 -11.68 -14.71 33.90
CA PRO A 85 -13.08 -14.59 34.31
C PRO A 85 -13.97 -14.55 33.06
N GLU A 86 -15.05 -15.31 33.10
CA GLU A 86 -16.07 -15.34 32.05
C GLU A 86 -16.64 -13.93 31.82
N GLY A 87 -16.87 -13.58 30.55
CA GLY A 87 -17.40 -12.27 30.17
C GLY A 87 -16.43 -11.09 30.31
N ILE A 88 -15.13 -11.34 30.50
CA ILE A 88 -14.09 -10.33 30.54
C ILE A 88 -13.08 -10.58 29.42
N GLY A 89 -12.78 -9.55 28.61
CA GLY A 89 -11.83 -9.63 27.51
C GLY A 89 -10.45 -10.09 28.00
N PRO A 90 -9.83 -11.09 27.34
CA PRO A 90 -8.49 -11.59 27.69
C PRO A 90 -7.41 -10.51 27.40
N ALA A 91 -6.15 -10.80 27.70
CA ALA A 91 -5.02 -9.95 27.30
C ALA A 91 -5.06 -9.64 25.80
N ALA A 92 -4.38 -8.56 25.35
CA ALA A 92 -4.36 -8.20 23.94
C ALA A 92 -3.78 -9.35 23.08
N GLY A 93 -4.57 -9.87 22.13
CA GLY A 93 -4.19 -11.03 21.34
C GLY A 93 -5.34 -11.61 20.51
N TYR A 94 -5.04 -12.73 19.86
CA TYR A 94 -5.99 -13.55 19.12
C TYR A 94 -6.26 -14.84 19.88
N TYR A 95 -7.53 -15.27 19.90
CA TYR A 95 -7.98 -16.46 20.62
C TYR A 95 -9.09 -17.15 19.84
N HIS A 96 -9.38 -18.41 20.18
CA HIS A 96 -10.56 -19.13 19.73
C HIS A 96 -11.52 -19.32 20.89
N LEU A 97 -12.75 -18.89 20.72
CA LEU A 97 -13.86 -19.17 21.61
C LEU A 97 -14.58 -20.43 21.10
N HIS A 98 -14.66 -21.46 21.95
CA HIS A 98 -15.45 -22.66 21.71
C HIS A 98 -16.79 -22.48 22.41
N THR A 99 -17.86 -22.29 21.59
CA THR A 99 -19.20 -22.06 22.16
C THR A 99 -19.83 -23.36 22.68
N PRO A 100 -20.76 -23.28 23.64
CA PRO A 100 -21.45 -24.46 24.18
C PRO A 100 -22.17 -25.30 23.11
N GLU A 101 -22.57 -24.65 21.98
CA GLU A 101 -23.23 -25.29 20.84
C GLU A 101 -22.24 -25.99 19.89
N GLY A 102 -20.93 -25.98 20.20
CA GLY A 102 -19.88 -26.62 19.41
C GLY A 102 -19.33 -25.77 18.27
N GLY A 103 -19.68 -24.49 18.22
CA GLY A 103 -19.09 -23.53 17.27
C GLY A 103 -17.68 -23.10 17.69
N ARG A 104 -16.87 -22.63 16.70
CA ARG A 104 -15.58 -21.98 16.92
C ARG A 104 -15.62 -20.57 16.34
N ARG A 105 -15.22 -19.58 17.12
CA ARG A 105 -15.23 -18.17 16.75
C ARG A 105 -13.89 -17.52 17.09
N LEU A 106 -13.34 -16.74 16.16
CA LEU A 106 -12.14 -15.92 16.45
C LEU A 106 -12.51 -14.81 17.44
N VAL A 107 -11.68 -14.63 18.46
CA VAL A 107 -11.74 -13.50 19.40
C VAL A 107 -10.51 -12.61 19.17
N ILE A 108 -10.76 -11.32 18.95
CA ILE A 108 -9.72 -10.30 18.79
C ILE A 108 -9.80 -9.37 19.99
N SER A 109 -8.89 -9.56 20.95
CA SER A 109 -8.76 -8.64 22.09
C SER A 109 -7.76 -7.54 21.73
N ALA A 110 -8.25 -6.31 21.52
CA ALA A 110 -7.47 -5.21 21.02
C ALA A 110 -7.61 -3.95 21.89
N PRO A 111 -6.56 -3.10 21.97
CA PRO A 111 -6.67 -1.79 22.60
C PRO A 111 -7.82 -0.96 22.01
N GLU A 112 -8.41 -0.08 22.80
CA GLU A 112 -9.53 0.75 22.35
C GLU A 112 -9.12 1.76 21.27
N ARG A 113 -7.87 2.22 21.29
CA ARG A 113 -7.35 3.24 20.37
C ARG A 113 -5.98 2.90 19.86
N LEU A 114 -5.68 3.39 18.66
CA LEU A 114 -4.35 3.40 18.06
C LEU A 114 -3.39 4.35 18.79
N PRO A 115 -2.09 4.06 18.84
CA PRO A 115 -1.06 5.02 19.24
C PRO A 115 -1.15 6.30 18.40
N GLN A 116 -0.72 7.41 18.99
CA GLN A 116 -0.79 8.73 18.34
C GLN A 116 0.60 9.27 18.02
N PRO A 117 0.82 9.86 16.83
CA PRO A 117 2.07 10.53 16.55
C PRO A 117 2.21 11.80 17.39
N VAL A 118 3.43 12.21 17.66
CA VAL A 118 3.73 13.57 18.07
C VAL A 118 3.39 14.55 16.94
N ARG A 119 3.03 15.78 17.28
CA ARG A 119 2.86 16.82 16.28
C ARG A 119 4.20 17.10 15.60
N GLY A 120 4.21 17.20 14.26
CA GLY A 120 5.46 17.39 13.57
C GLY A 120 5.31 17.43 12.04
N TRP A 121 6.46 17.29 11.39
CA TRP A 121 6.52 17.22 9.93
C TRP A 121 7.37 16.06 9.46
N GLY A 122 7.30 15.75 8.16
CA GLY A 122 8.09 14.69 7.56
C GLY A 122 8.24 14.84 6.04
N TRP A 123 8.95 13.90 5.43
CA TRP A 123 9.05 13.78 3.98
C TRP A 123 8.09 12.74 3.43
N ALA A 124 7.52 13.02 2.25
CA ALA A 124 6.88 12.01 1.39
C ALA A 124 7.84 11.65 0.25
N VAL A 125 8.12 10.36 0.10
CA VAL A 125 9.19 9.85 -0.75
C VAL A 125 8.69 8.71 -1.62
N GLN A 126 8.83 8.83 -2.93
CA GLN A 126 8.74 7.70 -3.82
C GLN A 126 10.10 6.98 -3.82
N LEU A 127 10.25 5.91 -2.99
CA LEU A 127 11.55 5.29 -2.77
C LEU A 127 12.22 4.85 -4.08
N TYR A 128 11.47 4.25 -5.00
CA TYR A 128 12.01 3.85 -6.31
C TYR A 128 12.66 5.02 -7.08
N ALA A 129 12.18 6.25 -6.89
CA ALA A 129 12.65 7.44 -7.58
C ALA A 129 13.85 8.11 -6.89
N ALA A 130 14.02 7.89 -5.59
CA ALA A 130 15.00 8.56 -4.73
C ALA A 130 16.36 7.85 -4.77
N ARG A 131 17.12 8.03 -5.84
CA ARG A 131 18.44 7.42 -6.06
C ARG A 131 19.55 8.28 -5.48
N SER A 132 20.58 7.65 -4.89
CA SER A 132 21.87 8.24 -4.60
C SER A 132 22.88 7.97 -5.72
N ARG A 133 24.12 8.44 -5.55
CA ARG A 133 25.23 8.12 -6.48
C ARG A 133 25.65 6.65 -6.43
N SER A 134 25.34 5.95 -5.33
CA SER A 134 25.67 4.53 -5.15
C SER A 134 24.58 3.58 -5.63
N SER A 135 23.37 4.07 -5.86
CA SER A 135 22.23 3.24 -6.31
C SER A 135 22.49 2.63 -7.68
N TRP A 136 21.83 1.51 -7.97
CA TRP A 136 21.90 0.81 -9.25
C TRP A 136 20.62 1.04 -10.07
N GLY A 137 20.40 2.29 -10.49
CA GLY A 137 19.29 2.67 -11.38
C GLY A 137 17.91 2.81 -10.71
N ILE A 138 17.79 2.49 -9.43
CA ILE A 138 16.55 2.59 -8.63
C ILE A 138 16.93 2.90 -7.18
N GLY A 139 16.10 3.66 -6.47
CA GLY A 139 16.30 3.89 -5.04
C GLY A 139 16.18 2.61 -4.21
N ASP A 140 16.99 2.47 -3.17
CA ASP A 140 17.12 1.27 -2.37
C ASP A 140 17.09 1.55 -0.85
N PHE A 141 17.27 0.51 -0.03
CA PHE A 141 17.18 0.65 1.43
C PHE A 141 18.35 1.44 2.04
N ALA A 142 19.51 1.53 1.38
CA ALA A 142 20.59 2.41 1.81
C ALA A 142 20.24 3.89 1.53
N ASP A 143 19.56 4.15 0.42
CA ASP A 143 19.00 5.48 0.12
C ASP A 143 17.95 5.86 1.16
N LEU A 144 17.05 4.94 1.53
CA LEU A 144 16.09 5.17 2.60
C LEU A 144 16.78 5.47 3.94
N ALA A 145 17.83 4.73 4.30
CA ALA A 145 18.60 5.00 5.53
C ALA A 145 19.22 6.41 5.51
N THR A 146 19.67 6.86 4.36
CA THR A 146 20.21 8.22 4.17
C THR A 146 19.12 9.27 4.34
N ILE A 147 17.96 9.05 3.73
CA ILE A 147 16.81 9.96 3.82
C ILE A 147 16.31 10.06 5.26
N THR A 148 16.11 8.93 5.95
CA THR A 148 15.59 8.93 7.34
C THR A 148 16.54 9.62 8.32
N ARG A 149 17.85 9.43 8.14
CA ARG A 149 18.89 10.11 8.95
C ARG A 149 18.87 11.62 8.69
N SER A 150 18.93 12.03 7.43
CA SER A 150 18.90 13.45 7.06
C SER A 150 17.59 14.12 7.50
N ALA A 151 16.46 13.41 7.41
CA ALA A 151 15.18 13.89 7.91
C ALA A 151 15.22 14.18 9.42
N ALA A 152 15.74 13.25 10.21
CA ALA A 152 15.87 13.43 11.66
C ALA A 152 16.83 14.58 12.03
N GLU A 153 17.96 14.71 11.32
CA GLU A 153 18.91 15.82 11.48
C GLU A 153 18.27 17.18 11.17
N ALA A 154 17.32 17.20 10.23
CA ALA A 154 16.54 18.39 9.88
C ALA A 154 15.33 18.64 10.80
N GLY A 155 15.11 17.81 11.85
CA GLY A 155 13.99 17.92 12.77
C GLY A 155 12.67 17.32 12.27
N ALA A 156 12.69 16.56 11.18
CA ALA A 156 11.51 15.80 10.74
C ALA A 156 11.24 14.60 11.66
N THR A 157 9.97 14.33 11.93
CA THR A 157 9.54 13.23 12.78
C THR A 157 9.24 11.96 11.98
N SER A 158 8.99 12.06 10.68
CA SER A 158 8.56 10.92 9.85
C SER A 158 9.01 11.00 8.39
N VAL A 159 9.05 9.84 7.74
CA VAL A 159 9.26 9.68 6.29
C VAL A 159 8.23 8.69 5.77
N LEU A 160 7.23 9.18 5.01
CA LEU A 160 6.30 8.33 4.29
C LEU A 160 6.97 7.81 3.01
N ILE A 161 6.96 6.51 2.81
CA ILE A 161 7.51 5.88 1.60
C ILE A 161 6.41 5.28 0.73
N SER A 162 6.66 5.17 -0.58
CA SER A 162 5.83 4.33 -1.46
C SER A 162 5.88 2.87 -1.01
N PRO A 163 4.86 2.04 -1.34
CA PRO A 163 4.90 0.62 -1.00
C PRO A 163 6.19 -0.06 -1.47
N VAL A 164 6.77 -0.87 -0.60
CA VAL A 164 7.98 -1.68 -0.86
C VAL A 164 7.64 -3.17 -1.02
N HIS A 165 6.43 -3.45 -1.43
CA HIS A 165 5.89 -4.79 -1.66
C HIS A 165 6.60 -5.51 -2.81
N ALA A 166 6.68 -6.85 -2.72
CA ALA A 166 7.37 -7.68 -3.70
C ALA A 166 6.74 -7.59 -5.09
N ALA A 167 7.57 -7.54 -6.13
CA ALA A 167 7.19 -7.80 -7.51
C ALA A 167 7.56 -9.21 -7.93
N ALA A 168 7.02 -9.67 -9.07
CA ALA A 168 7.40 -10.95 -9.66
C ALA A 168 8.88 -10.94 -10.11
N PRO A 169 9.63 -12.05 -9.93
CA PRO A 169 11.05 -12.10 -10.25
C PRO A 169 11.34 -12.34 -11.75
N VAL A 170 10.40 -12.00 -12.61
CA VAL A 170 10.48 -12.21 -14.06
C VAL A 170 10.18 -10.90 -14.82
N PRO A 171 10.66 -10.76 -16.07
CA PRO A 171 10.21 -9.69 -16.95
C PRO A 171 8.71 -9.86 -17.35
N ALA A 172 7.93 -8.79 -17.61
CA ALA A 172 8.30 -7.40 -17.38
C ALA A 172 8.05 -7.04 -15.90
N GLN A 173 9.02 -6.38 -15.28
CA GLN A 173 8.89 -5.94 -13.90
C GLN A 173 7.77 -4.92 -13.76
N GLN A 174 6.83 -5.16 -12.84
CA GLN A 174 5.74 -4.23 -12.52
C GLN A 174 6.28 -2.88 -12.08
N SER A 175 5.80 -1.82 -12.71
CA SER A 175 6.21 -0.44 -12.37
C SER A 175 5.46 0.09 -11.16
N SER A 176 4.15 -0.21 -11.07
CA SER A 176 3.30 0.29 -9.99
C SER A 176 3.61 -0.42 -8.67
N PRO A 177 3.95 0.30 -7.61
CA PRO A 177 4.09 -0.29 -6.28
C PRO A 177 2.74 -0.71 -5.66
N TYR A 178 1.62 -0.30 -6.28
CA TYR A 178 0.26 -0.61 -5.83
C TYR A 178 -0.35 -1.84 -6.51
N SER A 179 0.39 -2.50 -7.42
CA SER A 179 0.00 -3.79 -8.02
C SER A 179 1.07 -4.86 -7.75
N PRO A 180 1.34 -5.17 -6.48
CA PRO A 180 2.43 -6.08 -6.12
C PRO A 180 2.12 -7.55 -6.40
N ALA A 181 3.17 -8.36 -6.45
CA ALA A 181 3.07 -9.81 -6.42
C ALA A 181 2.79 -10.35 -5.01
N SER A 182 3.20 -9.63 -3.97
CA SER A 182 2.80 -9.94 -2.59
C SER A 182 2.89 -8.69 -1.72
N ARG A 183 1.88 -8.48 -0.86
CA ARG A 183 1.86 -7.43 0.14
C ARG A 183 2.57 -7.82 1.44
N GLN A 184 2.91 -9.09 1.59
CA GLN A 184 3.62 -9.61 2.77
C GLN A 184 5.13 -9.55 2.61
N TRP A 185 5.66 -9.69 1.37
CA TRP A 185 7.08 -9.79 1.08
C TRP A 185 7.63 -8.50 0.45
N LEU A 186 8.96 -8.35 0.48
CA LEU A 186 9.65 -7.13 0.09
C LEU A 186 10.14 -7.18 -1.36
N GLN A 187 10.16 -6.01 -2.00
CA GLN A 187 10.70 -5.80 -3.33
C GLN A 187 12.23 -5.92 -3.33
N LEU A 188 12.75 -6.96 -3.98
CA LEU A 188 14.19 -7.23 -4.03
C LEU A 188 14.98 -6.17 -4.83
N LEU A 189 14.33 -5.39 -5.68
CA LEU A 189 14.95 -4.25 -6.36
C LEU A 189 15.46 -3.17 -5.39
N HIS A 190 14.90 -3.10 -4.17
CA HIS A 190 15.34 -2.15 -3.14
C HIS A 190 16.51 -2.65 -2.30
N ILE A 191 17.05 -3.85 -2.54
CA ILE A 191 18.29 -4.29 -1.88
C ILE A 191 19.46 -3.43 -2.36
N ALA A 192 20.19 -2.84 -1.44
CA ALA A 192 21.48 -2.21 -1.67
C ALA A 192 22.55 -3.30 -1.75
N ILE A 193 23.09 -3.57 -2.93
CA ILE A 193 23.97 -4.72 -3.16
C ILE A 193 25.26 -4.63 -2.35
N ALA A 194 25.81 -3.43 -2.18
CA ALA A 194 27.04 -3.23 -1.40
C ALA A 194 26.89 -3.62 0.07
N ASP A 195 25.67 -3.54 0.61
CA ASP A 195 25.36 -3.81 2.03
C ASP A 195 24.85 -5.25 2.25
N VAL A 196 24.89 -6.10 1.23
CA VAL A 196 24.53 -7.52 1.38
C VAL A 196 25.64 -8.25 2.14
N PRO A 197 25.34 -9.00 3.20
CA PRO A 197 26.34 -9.80 3.90
C PRO A 197 27.12 -10.71 2.96
N GLY A 198 28.46 -10.55 2.92
CA GLY A 198 29.34 -11.31 2.04
C GLY A 198 29.54 -10.72 0.63
N ALA A 199 29.01 -9.53 0.35
CA ALA A 199 29.26 -8.83 -0.92
C ALA A 199 30.76 -8.56 -1.16
N ASP A 200 31.53 -8.37 -0.09
CA ASP A 200 32.98 -8.18 -0.10
C ASP A 200 33.77 -9.46 -0.44
N ARG A 201 33.14 -10.64 -0.40
CA ARG A 201 33.76 -11.94 -0.74
C ARG A 201 33.78 -12.23 -2.25
N VAL A 202 33.10 -11.41 -3.06
CA VAL A 202 32.93 -11.64 -4.51
C VAL A 202 33.27 -10.40 -5.32
N ASP A 203 33.75 -10.61 -6.55
CA ASP A 203 33.97 -9.49 -7.49
C ASP A 203 32.63 -9.08 -8.15
N LEU A 204 32.17 -7.88 -7.83
CA LEU A 204 30.93 -7.28 -8.35
C LEU A 204 31.19 -6.04 -9.21
N ARG A 205 32.45 -5.66 -9.48
CA ARG A 205 32.84 -4.40 -10.13
C ARG A 205 32.22 -4.21 -11.52
N ASP A 206 32.01 -5.29 -12.27
CA ASP A 206 31.36 -5.28 -13.57
C ASP A 206 29.88 -4.89 -13.45
N LEU A 207 29.16 -5.54 -12.54
CA LEU A 207 27.73 -5.31 -12.27
C LEU A 207 27.50 -3.97 -11.61
N GLU A 208 28.34 -3.56 -10.67
CA GLU A 208 28.29 -2.26 -10.00
C GLU A 208 28.44 -1.11 -11.02
N ARG A 209 29.43 -1.20 -11.91
CA ARG A 209 29.63 -0.19 -12.95
C ARG A 209 28.41 -0.09 -13.88
N ALA A 210 27.86 -1.23 -14.28
CA ALA A 210 26.67 -1.28 -15.12
C ALA A 210 25.45 -0.72 -14.38
N GLY A 211 25.24 -1.10 -13.11
CA GLY A 211 24.13 -0.63 -12.28
C GLY A 211 24.20 0.87 -12.02
N ARG A 212 25.34 1.40 -11.61
CA ARG A 212 25.55 2.86 -11.40
C ARG A 212 25.41 3.65 -12.70
N GLY A 213 25.75 3.04 -13.84
CA GLY A 213 25.57 3.65 -15.16
C GLY A 213 24.11 4.01 -15.46
N LEU A 214 23.16 3.26 -14.90
CA LEU A 214 21.72 3.53 -15.06
C LEU A 214 21.27 4.80 -14.34
N ASN A 215 22.05 5.34 -13.40
CA ASN A 215 21.70 6.57 -12.68
C ASN A 215 21.73 7.81 -13.57
N GLY A 216 22.37 7.77 -14.74
CA GLY A 216 22.38 8.85 -15.72
C GLY A 216 21.03 9.08 -16.41
N GLU A 217 20.14 8.11 -16.37
CA GLU A 217 18.84 8.17 -17.06
C GLU A 217 17.72 8.52 -16.07
N ARG A 218 16.80 9.44 -16.47
CA ARG A 218 15.61 9.74 -15.67
C ARG A 218 14.65 8.54 -15.61
N ARG A 219 14.57 7.75 -16.70
CA ARG A 219 13.73 6.58 -16.76
C ARG A 219 14.36 5.41 -16.02
N ILE A 220 13.57 4.75 -15.19
CA ILE A 220 13.97 3.55 -14.43
C ILE A 220 13.68 2.32 -15.29
N TYR A 221 14.73 1.58 -15.65
CA TYR A 221 14.65 0.34 -16.44
C TYR A 221 14.67 -0.88 -15.51
N ARG A 222 13.52 -1.19 -14.89
CA ARG A 222 13.41 -2.20 -13.83
C ARG A 222 13.89 -3.60 -14.25
N ASP A 223 13.63 -4.02 -15.50
CA ASP A 223 14.11 -5.31 -16.01
C ASP A 223 15.65 -5.37 -16.04
N THR A 224 16.30 -4.28 -16.46
CA THR A 224 17.77 -4.18 -16.47
C THR A 224 18.30 -4.14 -15.03
N VAL A 225 17.68 -3.36 -14.14
CA VAL A 225 18.04 -3.32 -12.72
C VAL A 225 17.92 -4.71 -12.09
N TRP A 226 16.81 -5.42 -12.36
CA TRP A 226 16.59 -6.78 -11.85
C TRP A 226 17.66 -7.75 -12.34
N THR A 227 17.97 -7.71 -13.63
CA THR A 227 19.00 -8.58 -14.23
C THR A 227 20.36 -8.39 -13.53
N LEU A 228 20.77 -7.13 -13.30
CA LEU A 228 22.04 -6.81 -12.65
C LEU A 228 22.05 -7.17 -11.15
N LYS A 229 21.00 -6.78 -10.42
CA LYS A 229 20.91 -7.05 -8.97
C LYS A 229 20.75 -8.55 -8.70
N ARG A 230 19.94 -9.27 -9.49
CA ARG A 230 19.82 -10.71 -9.38
C ARG A 230 21.16 -11.41 -9.60
N ALA A 231 21.89 -11.06 -10.67
CA ALA A 231 23.21 -11.63 -10.93
C ALA A 231 24.20 -11.38 -9.78
N ALA A 232 24.15 -10.21 -9.15
CA ALA A 232 24.96 -9.90 -7.97
C ALA A 232 24.55 -10.74 -6.76
N LEU A 233 23.26 -10.82 -6.46
CA LEU A 233 22.72 -11.65 -5.37
C LEU A 233 23.05 -13.13 -5.55
N GLU A 234 22.97 -13.65 -6.79
CA GLU A 234 23.36 -15.03 -7.10
C GLU A 234 24.85 -15.30 -6.88
N ARG A 235 25.75 -14.35 -7.24
CA ARG A 235 27.20 -14.48 -6.94
C ARG A 235 27.46 -14.49 -5.43
N ILE A 236 26.77 -13.61 -4.66
CA ILE A 236 26.91 -13.55 -3.22
C ILE A 236 26.36 -14.82 -2.57
N TRP A 237 25.17 -15.28 -2.97
CA TRP A 237 24.57 -16.54 -2.50
C TRP A 237 25.50 -17.71 -2.68
N ALA A 238 26.06 -17.88 -3.87
CA ALA A 238 26.98 -18.98 -4.17
C ALA A 238 28.23 -18.98 -3.28
N ALA A 239 28.66 -17.80 -2.79
CA ALA A 239 29.84 -17.65 -1.93
C ALA A 239 29.52 -17.73 -0.42
N THR A 240 28.26 -17.60 -0.02
CA THR A 240 27.88 -17.43 1.40
C THR A 240 26.88 -18.46 1.92
N ARG A 241 26.15 -19.17 1.07
CA ARG A 241 25.06 -20.06 1.46
C ARG A 241 25.43 -21.16 2.47
N ASP A 242 26.69 -21.59 2.48
CA ASP A 242 27.20 -22.61 3.40
C ASP A 242 27.72 -22.00 4.73
N ASP A 243 27.67 -20.67 4.89
CA ASP A 243 28.19 -19.92 6.05
C ASP A 243 27.25 -18.75 6.41
N LEU A 244 25.94 -19.05 6.50
CA LEU A 244 24.94 -18.07 6.89
C LEU A 244 24.89 -17.89 8.42
N PRO A 245 24.58 -16.68 8.91
CA PRO A 245 24.48 -16.44 10.35
C PRO A 245 23.23 -17.12 10.92
N ALA A 246 23.30 -17.49 12.23
CA ALA A 246 22.19 -18.14 12.92
C ALA A 246 20.88 -17.31 12.92
N GLU A 247 20.99 -15.99 12.85
CA GLU A 247 19.86 -15.07 12.74
C GLU A 247 19.07 -15.29 11.44
N HIS A 248 19.74 -15.69 10.34
CA HIS A 248 19.06 -16.08 9.11
C HIS A 248 18.16 -17.28 9.34
N ASP A 249 18.68 -18.37 9.90
CA ASP A 249 17.93 -19.60 10.13
C ASP A 249 16.75 -19.37 11.08
N ALA A 250 16.96 -18.59 12.13
CA ALA A 250 15.91 -18.21 13.08
C ALA A 250 14.82 -17.38 12.38
N TRP A 251 15.22 -16.43 11.51
CA TRP A 251 14.26 -15.61 10.76
C TRP A 251 13.45 -16.46 9.77
N VAL A 252 14.10 -17.33 8.99
CA VAL A 252 13.43 -18.24 8.05
C VAL A 252 12.44 -19.16 8.78
N ALA A 253 12.85 -19.74 9.91
CA ALA A 253 11.98 -20.59 10.72
C ALA A 253 10.76 -19.82 11.25
N ALA A 254 10.92 -18.56 11.66
CA ALA A 254 9.83 -17.71 12.14
C ALA A 254 8.84 -17.34 11.04
N GLN A 255 9.27 -17.23 9.76
CA GLN A 255 8.36 -16.99 8.63
C GLN A 255 7.60 -18.25 8.19
N GLY A 256 8.18 -19.44 8.40
CA GLY A 256 7.55 -20.73 8.20
C GLY A 256 7.03 -20.96 6.78
N ARG A 257 5.83 -21.56 6.70
CA ARG A 257 5.21 -21.97 5.44
C ARG A 257 4.93 -20.82 4.48
N ASP A 258 4.64 -19.64 4.96
CA ASP A 258 4.30 -18.49 4.11
C ASP A 258 5.53 -18.06 3.26
N LEU A 259 6.74 -18.08 3.86
CA LEU A 259 7.98 -17.81 3.14
C LEU A 259 8.30 -18.92 2.13
N GLU A 260 8.13 -20.17 2.51
CA GLU A 260 8.34 -21.33 1.62
C GLU A 260 7.45 -21.23 0.38
N LEU A 261 6.16 -20.92 0.55
CA LEU A 261 5.21 -20.76 -0.55
C LEU A 261 5.59 -19.60 -1.47
N PHE A 262 5.92 -18.45 -0.90
CA PHE A 262 6.36 -17.29 -1.69
C PHE A 262 7.64 -17.59 -2.48
N ALA A 263 8.66 -18.15 -1.83
CA ALA A 263 9.91 -18.51 -2.48
C ALA A 263 9.70 -19.57 -3.57
N THR A 264 8.83 -20.56 -3.32
CA THR A 264 8.44 -21.58 -4.32
C THR A 264 7.75 -20.94 -5.52
N TRP A 265 6.80 -20.01 -5.28
CA TRP A 265 6.15 -19.25 -6.35
C TRP A 265 7.17 -18.47 -7.20
N CYS A 266 8.16 -17.85 -6.56
CA CYS A 266 9.24 -17.15 -7.28
C CYS A 266 10.03 -18.10 -8.20
N VAL A 267 10.36 -19.31 -7.72
CA VAL A 267 11.09 -20.31 -8.51
C VAL A 267 10.23 -20.87 -9.65
N LEU A 268 8.93 -21.07 -9.41
CA LEU A 268 7.98 -21.48 -10.46
C LEU A 268 7.87 -20.40 -11.54
N ALA A 269 7.70 -19.13 -11.15
CA ALA A 269 7.64 -18.01 -12.08
C ALA A 269 8.92 -17.93 -12.93
N GLU A 270 10.08 -18.06 -12.31
CA GLU A 270 11.37 -18.06 -12.99
C GLU A 270 11.52 -19.25 -13.95
N THR A 271 11.11 -20.45 -13.53
CA THR A 271 11.20 -21.68 -14.32
C THR A 271 10.33 -21.61 -15.57
N TYR A 272 9.13 -21.06 -15.47
CA TYR A 272 8.19 -20.91 -16.59
C TYR A 272 8.34 -19.58 -17.33
N GLY A 273 9.17 -18.66 -16.84
CA GLY A 273 9.40 -17.34 -17.45
C GLY A 273 8.19 -16.41 -17.40
N THR A 274 7.20 -16.71 -16.59
CA THR A 274 5.96 -15.93 -16.42
C THR A 274 5.42 -16.04 -15.00
N ALA A 275 4.86 -14.94 -14.48
CA ALA A 275 4.13 -14.93 -13.22
C ALA A 275 2.67 -15.39 -13.38
N VAL A 276 2.18 -15.54 -14.61
CA VAL A 276 0.79 -15.95 -14.89
C VAL A 276 0.61 -17.42 -14.54
N TRP A 277 0.45 -17.70 -13.26
CA TRP A 277 0.40 -19.07 -12.72
C TRP A 277 -0.72 -19.94 -13.30
N ARG A 278 -1.77 -19.34 -13.86
CA ARG A 278 -2.82 -20.09 -14.60
C ARG A 278 -2.34 -20.69 -15.91
N GLU A 279 -1.20 -20.22 -16.45
CA GLU A 279 -0.54 -20.77 -17.64
C GLU A 279 0.49 -21.85 -17.30
N TRP A 280 0.80 -22.05 -16.01
CA TRP A 280 1.71 -23.10 -15.56
C TRP A 280 1.07 -24.49 -15.74
N PRO A 281 1.86 -25.58 -15.73
CA PRO A 281 1.33 -26.94 -15.66
C PRO A 281 0.33 -27.08 -14.49
N VAL A 282 -0.78 -27.79 -14.72
CA VAL A 282 -1.93 -27.89 -13.80
C VAL A 282 -1.52 -28.23 -12.36
N GLN A 283 -0.53 -29.13 -12.20
CA GLN A 283 -0.02 -29.51 -10.86
C GLN A 283 0.63 -28.34 -10.10
N HIS A 284 1.06 -27.26 -10.77
CA HIS A 284 1.69 -26.10 -10.15
C HIS A 284 0.77 -24.88 -10.08
N GLN A 285 -0.44 -24.99 -10.60
CA GLN A 285 -1.43 -23.91 -10.48
C GLN A 285 -1.99 -23.80 -9.06
N HIS A 286 -1.74 -24.79 -8.20
CA HIS A 286 -2.14 -24.80 -6.79
C HIS A 286 -0.94 -24.99 -5.86
N PRO A 287 -0.91 -24.32 -4.69
CA PRO A 287 0.18 -24.44 -3.72
C PRO A 287 0.44 -25.88 -3.27
N ASP A 288 -0.61 -26.67 -3.09
CA ASP A 288 -0.51 -28.07 -2.63
C ASP A 288 0.27 -28.96 -3.59
N GLY A 289 0.17 -28.69 -4.89
CA GLY A 289 0.90 -29.42 -5.93
C GLY A 289 2.37 -29.01 -6.10
N ALA A 290 2.81 -27.95 -5.42
CA ALA A 290 4.15 -27.40 -5.57
C ALA A 290 5.19 -27.97 -4.58
N THR A 291 4.80 -28.82 -3.61
CA THR A 291 5.71 -29.32 -2.56
C THR A 291 6.86 -30.15 -3.13
N GLU A 292 6.58 -31.05 -4.07
CA GLU A 292 7.61 -31.86 -4.71
C GLU A 292 8.57 -31.00 -5.56
N PHE A 293 8.02 -30.00 -6.27
CA PHE A 293 8.81 -29.05 -7.03
C PHE A 293 9.74 -28.25 -6.12
N ALA A 294 9.25 -27.76 -4.98
CA ALA A 294 10.07 -27.05 -4.00
C ALA A 294 11.24 -27.90 -3.49
N ALA A 295 10.99 -29.18 -3.19
CA ALA A 295 12.03 -30.10 -2.76
C ALA A 295 13.09 -30.36 -3.85
N GLN A 296 12.67 -30.49 -5.12
CA GLN A 296 13.58 -30.65 -6.25
C GLN A 296 14.41 -29.40 -6.55
N HIS A 297 13.95 -28.22 -6.15
CA HIS A 297 14.58 -26.92 -6.39
C HIS A 297 15.01 -26.23 -5.07
N ALA A 298 15.30 -27.01 -4.04
CA ALA A 298 15.51 -26.52 -2.67
C ALA A 298 16.56 -25.40 -2.57
N ASP A 299 17.69 -25.47 -3.29
CA ASP A 299 18.71 -24.42 -3.30
C ASP A 299 18.16 -23.09 -3.86
N ARG A 300 17.33 -23.15 -4.91
CA ARG A 300 16.74 -21.94 -5.50
C ARG A 300 15.63 -21.34 -4.62
N VAL A 301 14.84 -22.17 -3.97
CA VAL A 301 13.86 -21.74 -2.94
C VAL A 301 14.59 -21.07 -1.78
N ALA A 302 15.69 -21.67 -1.30
CA ALA A 302 16.52 -21.09 -0.24
C ALA A 302 17.15 -19.75 -0.66
N PHE A 303 17.55 -19.59 -1.92
CA PHE A 303 18.02 -18.30 -2.45
C PHE A 303 16.97 -17.19 -2.29
N TYR A 304 15.71 -17.44 -2.68
CA TYR A 304 14.66 -16.41 -2.54
C TYR A 304 14.30 -16.16 -1.08
N ALA A 305 14.32 -17.16 -0.22
CA ALA A 305 14.14 -17.00 1.21
C ALA A 305 15.26 -16.13 1.82
N TRP A 306 16.52 -16.40 1.46
CA TRP A 306 17.67 -15.60 1.86
C TRP A 306 17.57 -14.15 1.35
N ALA A 307 17.18 -13.95 0.09
CA ALA A 307 17.04 -12.61 -0.47
C ALA A 307 15.96 -11.79 0.26
N GLN A 308 14.88 -12.43 0.72
CA GLN A 308 13.87 -11.78 1.56
C GLN A 308 14.41 -11.42 2.94
N TRP A 309 15.22 -12.31 3.55
CA TRP A 309 15.91 -11.99 4.80
C TRP A 309 16.86 -10.79 4.64
N VAL A 310 17.64 -10.73 3.56
CA VAL A 310 18.53 -9.58 3.28
C VAL A 310 17.72 -8.30 3.16
N ALA A 311 16.61 -8.33 2.41
CA ALA A 311 15.72 -7.17 2.25
C ALA A 311 15.13 -6.71 3.60
N ASP A 312 14.70 -7.67 4.44
CA ASP A 312 14.15 -7.41 5.78
C ASP A 312 15.18 -6.76 6.70
N VAL A 313 16.41 -7.26 6.74
CA VAL A 313 17.52 -6.70 7.54
C VAL A 313 17.84 -5.27 7.10
N GLN A 314 17.91 -5.02 5.79
CA GLN A 314 18.22 -3.69 5.25
C GLN A 314 17.09 -2.70 5.52
N LEU A 315 15.83 -3.10 5.32
CA LEU A 315 14.68 -2.26 5.68
C LEU A 315 14.69 -1.94 7.18
N GLY A 316 14.93 -2.94 8.03
CA GLY A 316 15.04 -2.74 9.47
C GLY A 316 16.16 -1.76 9.84
N THR A 317 17.30 -1.81 9.15
CA THR A 317 18.40 -0.87 9.34
C THR A 317 17.99 0.54 8.92
N ALA A 318 17.33 0.69 7.79
CA ALA A 318 16.84 1.98 7.31
C ALA A 318 15.79 2.59 8.26
N CYS A 319 14.87 1.78 8.79
CA CYS A 319 13.85 2.23 9.73
C CYS A 319 14.43 2.71 11.08
N ARG A 320 15.60 2.19 11.47
CA ARG A 320 16.29 2.60 12.70
C ARG A 320 17.29 3.76 12.50
N ALA A 321 17.51 4.20 11.27
CA ALA A 321 18.56 5.17 10.96
C ALA A 321 18.23 6.61 11.39
N GLY A 322 16.94 6.95 11.57
CA GLY A 322 16.54 8.32 11.90
C GLY A 322 15.05 8.50 12.15
N ALA A 323 14.40 9.34 11.35
CA ALA A 323 12.98 9.64 11.46
C ALA A 323 12.10 8.39 11.26
N THR A 324 10.93 8.36 11.90
CA THR A 324 9.97 7.25 11.81
C THR A 324 9.55 6.99 10.38
N VAL A 325 9.78 5.77 9.88
CA VAL A 325 9.25 5.35 8.58
C VAL A 325 7.76 5.07 8.70
N VAL A 326 6.99 5.67 7.81
CA VAL A 326 5.57 5.38 7.57
C VAL A 326 5.50 4.46 6.37
N ALA A 327 5.25 3.18 6.59
CA ALA A 327 5.05 2.21 5.51
C ALA A 327 3.70 2.44 4.84
N ASP A 328 3.61 2.13 3.55
CA ASP A 328 2.36 2.25 2.79
C ASP A 328 1.88 0.86 2.35
N ILE A 329 0.62 0.53 2.61
CA ILE A 329 -0.01 -0.73 2.18
C ILE A 329 -0.91 -0.46 0.98
N ALA A 330 -0.65 -1.18 -0.12
CA ALA A 330 -1.50 -1.19 -1.31
C ALA A 330 -2.88 -1.80 -1.02
N VAL A 331 -3.91 -1.34 -1.72
CA VAL A 331 -5.29 -1.82 -1.55
C VAL A 331 -5.46 -3.28 -1.95
N GLY A 332 -4.66 -3.78 -2.89
CA GLY A 332 -4.75 -5.13 -3.41
C GLY A 332 -3.44 -5.65 -3.97
N PHE A 333 -3.52 -6.70 -4.76
CA PHE A 333 -2.41 -7.39 -5.42
C PHE A 333 -2.79 -7.77 -6.85
N ASP A 334 -1.79 -8.05 -7.69
CA ASP A 334 -2.01 -8.49 -9.07
C ASP A 334 -2.71 -9.86 -9.12
N SER A 335 -3.56 -10.08 -10.11
CA SER A 335 -4.30 -11.35 -10.28
C SER A 335 -3.40 -12.57 -10.54
N SER A 336 -2.18 -12.34 -11.03
CA SER A 336 -1.15 -13.37 -11.27
C SER A 336 -0.12 -13.45 -10.14
N SER A 337 -0.35 -12.76 -9.04
CA SER A 337 0.56 -12.62 -7.91
C SER A 337 0.73 -13.90 -7.08
N ALA A 338 1.77 -13.90 -6.23
CA ALA A 338 1.95 -14.93 -5.20
C ALA A 338 0.80 -14.93 -4.20
N ASP A 339 0.32 -13.74 -3.77
CA ASP A 339 -0.83 -13.64 -2.87
C ASP A 339 -2.09 -14.27 -3.50
N ALA A 340 -2.33 -14.01 -4.81
CA ALA A 340 -3.44 -14.60 -5.54
C ALA A 340 -3.31 -16.14 -5.67
N TRP A 341 -2.09 -16.64 -5.91
CA TRP A 341 -1.82 -18.08 -6.01
C TRP A 341 -1.96 -18.78 -4.66
N THR A 342 -1.43 -18.18 -3.60
CA THR A 342 -1.48 -18.75 -2.25
C THR A 342 -2.89 -18.77 -1.67
N HIS A 343 -3.65 -17.72 -1.93
CA HIS A 343 -4.99 -17.51 -1.32
C HIS A 343 -6.13 -17.68 -2.34
N GLN A 344 -5.91 -18.39 -3.45
CA GLN A 344 -6.85 -18.48 -4.57
C GLN A 344 -8.28 -18.89 -4.18
N GLY A 345 -8.46 -19.71 -3.15
CA GLY A 345 -9.78 -20.09 -2.64
C GLY A 345 -10.55 -18.94 -1.96
N GLY A 346 -9.88 -17.83 -1.67
CA GLY A 346 -10.49 -16.64 -1.07
C GLY A 346 -10.47 -15.41 -1.98
N VAL A 347 -10.07 -15.54 -3.25
CA VAL A 347 -9.96 -14.43 -4.21
C VAL A 347 -11.06 -14.51 -5.25
N CYS A 348 -11.76 -13.39 -5.48
CA CYS A 348 -12.85 -13.31 -6.47
C CYS A 348 -12.31 -12.82 -7.81
N PHE A 349 -11.79 -13.72 -8.65
CA PHE A 349 -11.13 -13.41 -9.92
C PHE A 349 -12.06 -12.89 -11.03
N ASP A 350 -13.36 -13.11 -10.91
CA ASP A 350 -14.37 -12.59 -11.84
C ASP A 350 -14.67 -11.10 -11.64
N PHE A 351 -14.03 -10.49 -10.64
CA PHE A 351 -14.15 -9.09 -10.27
C PHE A 351 -12.80 -8.41 -10.18
N GLU A 352 -12.83 -7.09 -10.31
CA GLU A 352 -11.72 -6.21 -9.97
C GLU A 352 -12.19 -5.10 -9.05
N VAL A 353 -11.29 -4.62 -8.18
CA VAL A 353 -11.53 -3.45 -7.34
C VAL A 353 -11.48 -2.20 -8.20
N GLY A 354 -12.33 -1.25 -7.90
CA GLY A 354 -12.39 0.03 -8.58
C GLY A 354 -13.07 1.10 -7.75
N CYS A 355 -13.46 2.16 -8.42
CA CYS A 355 -14.21 3.27 -7.85
C CYS A 355 -15.28 3.73 -8.85
N PRO A 356 -16.51 4.03 -8.41
CA PRO A 356 -17.53 4.58 -9.29
C PRO A 356 -17.10 5.98 -9.80
N PRO A 357 -17.73 6.49 -10.87
CA PRO A 357 -17.53 7.86 -11.32
C PRO A 357 -17.63 8.88 -10.20
N ASP A 358 -16.67 9.79 -10.15
CA ASP A 358 -16.61 10.88 -9.17
C ASP A 358 -16.22 12.22 -9.81
N ARG A 359 -16.12 13.28 -9.01
CA ARG A 359 -15.82 14.64 -9.50
C ARG A 359 -14.42 14.77 -10.11
N HIS A 360 -13.52 13.83 -9.82
CA HIS A 360 -12.12 13.86 -10.27
C HIS A 360 -11.86 12.82 -11.37
N ASN A 361 -12.69 11.75 -11.41
CA ASN A 361 -12.63 10.67 -12.40
C ASN A 361 -14.04 10.41 -12.94
N LEU A 362 -14.43 11.19 -13.95
CA LEU A 362 -15.79 11.17 -14.51
C LEU A 362 -16.18 9.81 -15.09
N ASP A 363 -15.20 9.00 -15.51
CA ASP A 363 -15.42 7.67 -16.07
C ASP A 363 -15.39 6.55 -15.01
N GLY A 364 -15.09 6.89 -13.74
CA GLY A 364 -14.75 5.93 -12.69
C GLY A 364 -13.38 5.30 -12.92
N GLN A 365 -13.01 4.34 -12.06
CA GLN A 365 -11.71 3.67 -12.12
C GLN A 365 -11.86 2.16 -11.97
N LYS A 366 -10.97 1.43 -12.64
CA LYS A 366 -10.74 0.00 -12.51
C LYS A 366 -9.24 -0.20 -12.28
N TRP A 367 -8.90 -0.95 -11.23
CA TRP A 367 -7.50 -1.07 -10.80
C TRP A 367 -6.85 -2.39 -11.19
N GLY A 368 -7.60 -3.33 -11.77
CA GLY A 368 -7.10 -4.63 -12.20
C GLY A 368 -6.75 -5.58 -11.05
N LEU A 369 -7.16 -5.26 -9.83
CA LEU A 369 -6.82 -6.00 -8.61
C LEU A 369 -8.03 -6.86 -8.20
N PRO A 370 -7.93 -8.19 -8.12
CA PRO A 370 -9.03 -9.02 -7.68
C PRO A 370 -9.29 -8.82 -6.18
N PRO A 371 -10.56 -8.67 -5.74
CA PRO A 371 -10.88 -8.52 -4.33
C PRO A 371 -10.82 -9.85 -3.58
N LEU A 372 -10.52 -9.78 -2.27
CA LEU A 372 -10.70 -10.89 -1.35
C LEU A 372 -12.19 -11.05 -1.00
N ASN A 373 -12.67 -12.29 -0.98
CA ASN A 373 -14.00 -12.62 -0.51
C ASN A 373 -14.10 -12.38 1.02
N PRO A 374 -15.00 -11.51 1.50
CA PRO A 374 -15.11 -11.20 2.93
C PRO A 374 -15.48 -12.41 3.79
N VAL A 375 -16.26 -13.36 3.26
CA VAL A 375 -16.63 -14.59 3.98
C VAL A 375 -15.45 -15.53 4.09
N ALA A 376 -14.68 -15.70 3.01
CA ALA A 376 -13.45 -16.50 3.02
C ALA A 376 -12.38 -15.89 3.94
N LEU A 377 -12.31 -14.55 4.02
CA LEU A 377 -11.40 -13.86 4.93
C LEU A 377 -11.73 -14.17 6.39
N VAL A 378 -13.02 -14.17 6.78
CA VAL A 378 -13.46 -14.57 8.12
C VAL A 378 -13.15 -16.05 8.36
N ALA A 379 -13.43 -16.93 7.39
CA ALA A 379 -13.16 -18.37 7.50
C ALA A 379 -11.67 -18.70 7.66
N ALA A 380 -10.79 -17.85 7.14
CA ALA A 380 -9.35 -17.94 7.32
C ALA A 380 -8.84 -17.25 8.60
N ASP A 381 -9.71 -16.94 9.56
CA ASP A 381 -9.37 -16.19 10.78
C ASP A 381 -8.60 -14.88 10.46
N PHE A 382 -8.92 -14.22 9.35
CA PHE A 382 -8.27 -13.01 8.82
C PHE A 382 -6.78 -13.17 8.53
N ARG A 383 -6.24 -14.36 8.45
CA ARG A 383 -4.79 -14.58 8.30
C ARG A 383 -4.14 -13.75 7.19
N PRO A 384 -4.69 -13.66 5.94
CA PRO A 384 -4.07 -12.85 4.90
C PRO A 384 -3.96 -11.36 5.25
N PHE A 385 -4.91 -10.82 6.01
CA PHE A 385 -4.90 -9.44 6.47
C PHE A 385 -3.96 -9.24 7.65
N ILE A 386 -3.97 -10.14 8.62
CA ILE A 386 -3.09 -10.11 9.80
C ILE A 386 -1.62 -10.15 9.38
N THR A 387 -1.24 -11.11 8.53
CA THR A 387 0.17 -11.28 8.10
C THR A 387 0.66 -10.07 7.29
N MET A 388 -0.20 -9.49 6.45
CA MET A 388 0.10 -8.26 5.72
C MET A 388 0.39 -7.08 6.67
N VAL A 389 -0.47 -6.85 7.67
CA VAL A 389 -0.29 -5.77 8.65
C VAL A 389 0.96 -6.00 9.50
N GLN A 390 1.18 -7.21 9.97
CA GLN A 390 2.37 -7.59 10.74
C GLN A 390 3.65 -7.37 9.94
N SER A 391 3.67 -7.76 8.67
CA SER A 391 4.82 -7.55 7.80
C SER A 391 5.12 -6.06 7.58
N ALA A 392 4.10 -5.25 7.31
CA ALA A 392 4.26 -3.81 7.12
C ALA A 392 4.76 -3.10 8.39
N LEU A 393 4.33 -3.55 9.58
CA LEU A 393 4.70 -2.99 10.87
C LEU A 393 5.96 -3.63 11.50
N ARG A 394 6.60 -4.61 10.86
CA ARG A 394 7.76 -5.31 11.43
C ARG A 394 8.90 -4.36 11.81
N HIS A 395 9.11 -3.31 11.01
CA HIS A 395 10.17 -2.33 11.21
C HIS A 395 9.67 -0.89 11.22
N ALA A 396 8.53 -0.62 10.57
CA ALA A 396 7.97 0.72 10.47
C ALA A 396 7.30 1.15 11.79
N GLY A 397 7.47 2.40 12.16
CA GLY A 397 6.80 2.99 13.34
C GLY A 397 5.44 3.63 13.01
N ALA A 398 4.99 3.54 11.76
CA ALA A 398 3.68 3.99 11.34
C ALA A 398 3.22 3.31 10.03
N LEU A 399 1.92 3.39 9.74
CA LEU A 399 1.31 2.78 8.60
C LEU A 399 0.36 3.74 7.88
N ARG A 400 0.51 3.87 6.56
CA ARG A 400 -0.52 4.43 5.68
C ARG A 400 -1.31 3.29 5.05
N ILE A 401 -2.62 3.38 5.09
CA ILE A 401 -3.53 2.43 4.41
C ILE A 401 -4.08 3.15 3.19
N ASP A 402 -3.68 2.66 2.02
CA ASP A 402 -4.21 3.13 0.76
C ASP A 402 -5.67 2.77 0.64
N HIS A 403 -6.49 3.72 0.16
CA HIS A 403 -7.94 3.56 0.06
C HIS A 403 -8.54 2.94 1.34
N VAL A 404 -8.52 3.69 2.45
CA VAL A 404 -8.91 3.19 3.78
C VAL A 404 -10.31 2.58 3.81
N MET A 405 -11.19 2.97 2.87
CA MET A 405 -12.51 2.38 2.70
C MET A 405 -12.50 0.87 2.51
N GLN A 406 -11.35 0.28 2.10
CA GLN A 406 -11.20 -1.18 2.03
C GLN A 406 -11.50 -1.90 3.37
N LEU A 407 -11.40 -1.20 4.50
CA LEU A 407 -11.75 -1.75 5.82
C LEU A 407 -13.27 -1.78 6.07
N TRP A 408 -14.06 -1.07 5.26
CA TRP A 408 -15.53 -1.00 5.34
C TRP A 408 -16.18 -1.65 4.14
N ARG A 409 -15.76 -1.27 2.94
CA ARG A 409 -16.32 -1.74 1.68
C ARG A 409 -15.36 -1.50 0.53
N LEU A 410 -15.44 -2.36 -0.48
CA LEU A 410 -14.79 -2.15 -1.78
C LEU A 410 -15.85 -2.10 -2.88
N PHE A 411 -15.56 -1.35 -3.93
CA PHE A 411 -16.39 -1.32 -5.14
C PHE A 411 -15.89 -2.40 -6.08
N TRP A 412 -16.71 -3.43 -6.29
CA TRP A 412 -16.39 -4.58 -7.13
C TRP A 412 -16.99 -4.37 -8.51
N VAL A 413 -16.16 -4.40 -9.54
CA VAL A 413 -16.57 -4.29 -10.94
C VAL A 413 -16.37 -5.66 -11.59
N PRO A 414 -17.42 -6.24 -12.20
CA PRO A 414 -17.28 -7.51 -12.94
C PRO A 414 -16.24 -7.36 -14.07
N GLN A 415 -15.44 -8.41 -14.31
CA GLN A 415 -14.47 -8.42 -15.40
C GLN A 415 -15.15 -8.13 -16.75
N GLY A 416 -14.55 -7.23 -17.52
CA GLY A 416 -15.10 -6.79 -18.81
C GLY A 416 -16.22 -5.72 -18.73
N ALA A 417 -16.75 -5.41 -17.55
CA ALA A 417 -17.73 -4.33 -17.37
C ALA A 417 -17.08 -2.95 -17.29
N GLY A 418 -17.86 -1.89 -17.52
CA GLY A 418 -17.43 -0.51 -17.29
C GLY A 418 -17.36 -0.18 -15.80
N ALA A 419 -16.51 0.78 -15.42
CA ALA A 419 -16.31 1.15 -14.01
C ALA A 419 -17.60 1.55 -13.28
N GLY A 420 -18.57 2.20 -13.95
CA GLY A 420 -19.86 2.55 -13.37
C GLY A 420 -20.84 1.38 -13.15
N GLN A 421 -20.48 0.15 -13.55
CA GLN A 421 -21.34 -1.03 -13.46
C GLN A 421 -21.05 -1.93 -12.26
N GLY A 422 -20.25 -1.47 -11.32
CA GLY A 422 -19.89 -2.20 -10.11
C GLY A 422 -20.93 -2.06 -8.99
N ALA A 423 -20.67 -2.78 -7.89
CA ALA A 423 -21.44 -2.70 -6.65
C ALA A 423 -20.48 -2.68 -5.44
N TYR A 424 -20.93 -2.05 -4.35
CA TYR A 424 -20.18 -2.11 -3.08
C TYR A 424 -20.40 -3.45 -2.38
N VAL A 425 -19.29 -4.01 -1.88
CA VAL A 425 -19.26 -5.22 -1.05
C VAL A 425 -18.67 -4.85 0.29
N HIS A 426 -19.41 -5.10 1.37
CA HIS A 426 -18.99 -4.80 2.74
C HIS A 426 -18.01 -5.83 3.29
N TYR A 427 -17.11 -5.36 4.11
CA TYR A 427 -16.10 -6.15 4.81
C TYR A 427 -16.38 -6.19 6.33
N PRO A 428 -15.82 -7.15 7.07
CA PRO A 428 -16.01 -7.27 8.52
C PRO A 428 -15.20 -6.18 9.26
N THR A 429 -15.66 -4.95 9.15
CA THR A 429 -15.00 -3.69 9.57
C THR A 429 -14.47 -3.73 11.01
N GLU A 430 -15.31 -4.11 11.98
CA GLU A 430 -14.91 -4.10 13.40
C GLU A 430 -13.73 -5.04 13.66
N ALA A 431 -13.72 -6.22 13.04
CA ALA A 431 -12.60 -7.15 13.15
C ALA A 431 -11.32 -6.60 12.50
N MET A 432 -11.43 -6.05 11.28
CA MET A 432 -10.27 -5.47 10.57
C MET A 432 -9.68 -4.27 11.33
N LEU A 433 -10.53 -3.39 11.88
CA LEU A 433 -10.10 -2.28 12.73
C LEU A 433 -9.50 -2.76 14.07
N ALA A 434 -10.02 -3.86 14.64
CA ALA A 434 -9.44 -4.45 15.84
C ALA A 434 -8.05 -5.05 15.57
N ILE A 435 -7.86 -5.74 14.46
CA ILE A 435 -6.56 -6.24 14.01
C ILE A 435 -5.55 -5.10 13.90
N LEU A 436 -5.91 -4.00 13.22
CA LEU A 436 -5.03 -2.83 13.12
C LEU A 436 -4.66 -2.24 14.49
N ARG A 437 -5.64 -2.11 15.41
CA ARG A 437 -5.38 -1.59 16.76
C ARG A 437 -4.49 -2.53 17.56
N LEU A 438 -4.67 -3.85 17.40
CA LEU A 438 -3.86 -4.84 18.08
C LEU A 438 -2.42 -4.82 17.57
N GLU A 439 -2.21 -4.92 16.26
CA GLU A 439 -0.86 -4.99 15.68
C GLU A 439 -0.11 -3.67 15.82
N ALA A 440 -0.76 -2.55 15.56
CA ALA A 440 -0.17 -1.23 15.78
C ALA A 440 0.11 -0.97 17.28
N GLY A 441 -0.76 -1.45 18.18
CA GLY A 441 -0.55 -1.38 19.62
C GLY A 441 0.67 -2.16 20.10
N ARG A 442 0.96 -3.33 19.50
CA ARG A 442 2.12 -4.18 19.81
C ARG A 442 3.46 -3.50 19.46
N THR A 443 3.46 -2.72 18.39
CA THR A 443 4.68 -2.04 17.89
C THR A 443 4.76 -0.57 18.32
N GLY A 444 3.69 -0.01 18.89
CA GLY A 444 3.59 1.42 19.19
C GLY A 444 3.37 2.30 17.96
N ALA A 445 3.03 1.70 16.82
CA ALA A 445 2.86 2.40 15.55
C ALA A 445 1.53 3.16 15.48
N TRP A 446 1.56 4.36 14.88
CA TRP A 446 0.34 5.11 14.54
C TRP A 446 -0.10 4.79 13.11
N VAL A 447 -1.38 5.05 12.82
CA VAL A 447 -1.98 4.70 11.52
C VAL A 447 -2.65 5.91 10.90
N VAL A 448 -2.47 6.08 9.60
CA VAL A 448 -3.20 7.03 8.76
C VAL A 448 -3.94 6.29 7.66
N GLY A 449 -5.22 6.59 7.51
CA GLY A 449 -6.04 6.09 6.40
C GLY A 449 -6.16 7.14 5.30
N GLU A 450 -5.92 6.74 4.07
CA GLU A 450 -6.23 7.60 2.92
C GLU A 450 -7.75 7.60 2.73
N ASP A 451 -8.39 8.71 3.14
CA ASP A 451 -9.84 8.94 3.14
C ASP A 451 -10.26 10.04 2.14
N MET A 452 -9.63 10.03 0.96
CA MET A 452 -9.98 10.92 -0.16
C MET A 452 -10.99 10.25 -1.11
N GLY A 453 -11.66 11.05 -1.96
CA GLY A 453 -12.69 10.56 -2.86
C GLY A 453 -14.05 10.35 -2.19
N THR A 454 -14.79 9.32 -2.61
CA THR A 454 -16.15 9.02 -2.12
C THR A 454 -16.08 8.21 -0.83
N VAL A 455 -16.12 8.91 0.30
CA VAL A 455 -16.08 8.32 1.65
C VAL A 455 -17.51 8.08 2.16
N ALA A 456 -17.78 6.87 2.66
CA ALA A 456 -19.07 6.54 3.24
C ALA A 456 -19.30 7.30 4.55
N GLU A 457 -20.57 7.54 4.87
CA GLU A 457 -20.99 8.13 6.14
C GLU A 457 -20.47 7.30 7.32
N GLY A 458 -20.04 7.94 8.40
CA GLY A 458 -19.55 7.30 9.61
C GLY A 458 -18.10 6.80 9.55
N VAL A 459 -17.45 6.79 8.39
CA VAL A 459 -16.05 6.33 8.27
C VAL A 459 -15.10 7.25 9.01
N ARG A 460 -15.16 8.56 8.78
CA ARG A 460 -14.27 9.55 9.42
C ARG A 460 -14.48 9.63 10.92
N GLU A 461 -15.72 9.53 11.37
CA GLU A 461 -16.09 9.49 12.79
C GLU A 461 -15.51 8.23 13.46
N THR A 462 -15.57 7.09 12.79
CA THR A 462 -14.99 5.83 13.27
C THR A 462 -13.47 5.89 13.30
N MET A 463 -12.82 6.44 12.26
CA MET A 463 -11.38 6.68 12.24
C MET A 463 -10.97 7.55 13.44
N ALA A 464 -11.64 8.67 13.68
CA ALA A 464 -11.36 9.57 14.79
C ALA A 464 -11.59 8.90 16.15
N ARG A 465 -12.65 8.11 16.31
CA ARG A 465 -12.93 7.33 17.52
C ARG A 465 -11.79 6.40 17.88
N TYR A 466 -11.24 5.68 16.91
CA TYR A 466 -10.12 4.75 17.12
C TYR A 466 -8.75 5.42 17.06
N GLY A 467 -8.67 6.72 16.76
CA GLY A 467 -7.41 7.45 16.71
C GLY A 467 -6.62 7.25 15.42
N MET A 468 -7.26 6.82 14.34
CA MET A 468 -6.67 6.79 13.02
C MET A 468 -6.68 8.19 12.41
N LEU A 469 -5.53 8.66 11.89
CA LEU A 469 -5.47 9.92 11.18
C LEU A 469 -6.13 9.79 9.80
N GLY A 470 -6.76 10.85 9.32
CA GLY A 470 -7.14 11.00 7.91
C GLY A 470 -5.99 11.57 7.07
N TYR A 471 -6.17 11.66 5.76
CA TYR A 471 -5.19 12.23 4.82
C TYR A 471 -5.79 13.41 4.05
N ARG A 472 -5.06 14.54 3.93
CA ARG A 472 -5.54 15.75 3.24
C ARG A 472 -4.48 16.32 2.31
N ALA A 473 -4.92 16.73 1.11
CA ALA A 473 -4.07 17.36 0.08
C ALA A 473 -4.46 18.83 -0.12
N ALA A 474 -3.51 19.73 0.07
CA ALA A 474 -3.73 21.19 0.10
C ALA A 474 -4.00 21.81 -1.28
N LEU A 475 -3.59 21.16 -2.38
CA LEU A 475 -3.98 21.58 -3.73
C LEU A 475 -5.45 21.24 -4.07
N ARG A 476 -6.15 20.52 -3.20
CA ARG A 476 -7.57 20.17 -3.36
C ARG A 476 -8.50 20.75 -2.32
N LEU A 477 -7.97 21.04 -1.13
CA LEU A 477 -8.75 21.55 0.00
C LEU A 477 -8.01 22.70 0.67
N PRO A 478 -8.70 23.79 1.05
CA PRO A 478 -8.12 24.86 1.83
C PRO A 478 -7.52 24.35 3.15
N VAL A 479 -6.30 24.77 3.47
CA VAL A 479 -5.53 24.27 4.62
C VAL A 479 -6.14 24.63 5.98
N ASP A 480 -6.92 25.71 6.05
CA ASP A 480 -7.69 26.15 7.23
C ASP A 480 -8.83 25.20 7.59
N GLN A 481 -9.27 24.39 6.63
CA GLN A 481 -10.27 23.33 6.83
C GLN A 481 -9.67 21.99 7.31
N PHE A 482 -8.34 21.88 7.43
CA PHE A 482 -7.72 20.65 7.91
C PHE A 482 -8.03 20.45 9.39
N PRO A 483 -8.69 19.34 9.78
CA PRO A 483 -8.84 18.99 11.18
C PRO A 483 -7.49 18.62 11.81
N GLU A 484 -7.42 18.56 13.14
CA GLU A 484 -6.20 18.17 13.84
C GLU A 484 -5.80 16.71 13.55
N ALA A 485 -6.76 15.80 13.55
CA ALA A 485 -6.52 14.36 13.40
C ALA A 485 -6.27 13.96 11.94
N VAL A 486 -5.35 14.65 11.25
CA VAL A 486 -4.96 14.30 9.88
C VAL A 486 -3.46 14.41 9.66
N MET A 487 -3.00 13.71 8.64
CA MET A 487 -1.74 13.93 7.95
C MET A 487 -2.02 14.82 6.72
N GLY A 488 -1.40 16.00 6.67
CA GLY A 488 -1.56 16.96 5.58
C GLY A 488 -0.36 16.93 4.64
N ALA A 489 -0.59 17.04 3.33
CA ALA A 489 0.43 17.17 2.32
C ALA A 489 0.05 18.26 1.31
N SER A 490 0.97 18.69 0.47
CA SER A 490 0.67 19.55 -0.68
C SER A 490 -0.22 18.81 -1.69
N SER A 491 0.24 17.64 -2.10
CA SER A 491 -0.42 16.73 -3.04
C SER A 491 -0.10 15.28 -2.68
N THR A 492 -0.62 14.33 -3.46
CA THR A 492 -0.24 12.92 -3.41
C THR A 492 0.48 12.52 -4.70
N HIS A 493 1.02 11.30 -4.73
CA HIS A 493 1.63 10.74 -5.94
C HIS A 493 0.67 10.65 -7.15
N ASP A 494 -0.66 10.67 -6.92
CA ASP A 494 -1.71 10.64 -7.95
C ASP A 494 -2.12 12.02 -8.46
N GLN A 495 -1.50 13.06 -7.93
CA GLN A 495 -1.84 14.45 -8.22
C GLN A 495 -0.66 15.17 -8.84
N ALA A 496 -0.92 16.35 -9.41
CA ALA A 496 0.13 17.23 -9.88
C ALA A 496 1.04 17.69 -8.73
N THR A 497 2.30 17.88 -9.02
CA THR A 497 3.25 18.56 -8.13
C THR A 497 2.96 20.08 -8.11
N ILE A 498 3.56 20.80 -7.18
CA ILE A 498 3.46 22.27 -7.16
C ILE A 498 4.04 22.87 -8.44
N ALA A 499 5.19 22.39 -8.91
CA ALA A 499 5.80 22.85 -10.14
C ALA A 499 4.94 22.56 -11.37
N GLY A 500 4.38 21.35 -11.49
CA GLY A 500 3.47 20.97 -12.58
C GLY A 500 2.18 21.79 -12.59
N THR A 501 1.62 22.07 -11.41
CA THR A 501 0.42 22.92 -11.27
C THR A 501 0.73 24.36 -11.67
N LEU A 502 1.81 24.97 -11.15
CA LEU A 502 2.14 26.37 -11.40
C LEU A 502 2.45 26.63 -12.87
N THR A 503 3.23 25.75 -13.50
CA THR A 503 3.59 25.86 -14.92
C THR A 503 2.42 25.55 -15.86
N GLY A 504 1.39 24.85 -15.36
CA GLY A 504 0.28 24.33 -16.17
C GLY A 504 0.64 23.08 -16.98
N SER A 505 1.86 22.56 -16.85
CA SER A 505 2.32 21.38 -17.61
C SER A 505 1.47 20.14 -17.28
N ASP A 506 0.94 20.00 -16.08
CA ASP A 506 0.04 18.90 -15.70
C ASP A 506 -1.27 18.91 -16.50
N MET A 507 -1.80 20.09 -16.86
CA MET A 507 -2.99 20.21 -17.72
C MET A 507 -2.66 19.81 -19.17
N ASP A 508 -1.47 20.15 -19.66
CA ASP A 508 -1.01 19.76 -20.98
C ASP A 508 -0.74 18.25 -21.06
N ASP A 509 -0.22 17.66 -20.01
CA ASP A 509 -0.04 16.23 -19.87
C ASP A 509 -1.39 15.49 -19.92
N LEU A 510 -2.40 15.97 -19.16
CA LEU A 510 -3.76 15.42 -19.21
C LEU A 510 -4.38 15.48 -20.61
N ARG A 511 -4.21 16.61 -21.31
CA ARG A 511 -4.68 16.75 -22.70
C ARG A 511 -3.96 15.79 -23.65
N THR A 512 -2.64 15.66 -23.48
CA THR A 512 -1.80 14.80 -24.33
C THR A 512 -2.19 13.33 -24.21
N VAL A 513 -2.53 12.86 -23.02
CA VAL A 513 -2.97 11.47 -22.80
C VAL A 513 -4.49 11.27 -23.04
N GLY A 514 -5.21 12.34 -23.40
CA GLY A 514 -6.65 12.28 -23.70
C GLY A 514 -7.56 12.08 -22.48
N LYS A 515 -7.10 12.52 -21.29
CA LYS A 515 -7.92 12.41 -20.04
C LYS A 515 -8.95 13.54 -19.97
N SER A 516 -10.17 13.16 -19.63
CA SER A 516 -11.22 14.11 -19.24
C SER A 516 -10.92 14.70 -17.86
N ALA A 517 -10.93 16.03 -17.77
CA ALA A 517 -10.71 16.75 -16.51
C ALA A 517 -11.48 18.07 -16.50
N ASN A 518 -11.76 18.59 -15.33
CA ASN A 518 -12.30 19.94 -15.18
C ASN A 518 -11.14 20.96 -15.27
N PHE A 519 -10.78 21.34 -16.52
CA PHE A 519 -9.68 22.26 -16.79
C PHE A 519 -9.90 23.66 -16.21
N GLU A 520 -11.15 24.13 -16.08
CA GLU A 520 -11.45 25.40 -15.44
C GLU A 520 -11.10 25.37 -13.94
N GLN A 521 -11.45 24.29 -13.27
CA GLN A 521 -11.09 24.09 -11.88
C GLN A 521 -9.57 24.00 -11.69
N LEU A 522 -8.87 23.27 -12.56
CA LEU A 522 -7.40 23.14 -12.51
C LEU A 522 -6.72 24.49 -12.73
N GLU A 523 -7.21 25.29 -13.69
CA GLU A 523 -6.73 26.64 -13.92
C GLU A 523 -6.99 27.55 -12.70
N GLY A 524 -8.12 27.39 -12.03
CA GLY A 524 -8.41 28.08 -10.77
C GLY A 524 -7.38 27.77 -9.69
N VAL A 525 -7.01 26.49 -9.51
CA VAL A 525 -5.96 26.05 -8.57
C VAL A 525 -4.60 26.66 -8.94
N ARG A 526 -4.24 26.66 -10.23
CA ARG A 526 -3.01 27.29 -10.72
C ARG A 526 -2.92 28.76 -10.35
N ARG A 527 -4.00 29.52 -10.61
CA ARG A 527 -4.07 30.95 -10.32
C ARG A 527 -4.04 31.24 -8.82
N GLU A 528 -4.76 30.46 -8.00
CA GLU A 528 -4.68 30.58 -6.54
C GLU A 528 -3.25 30.33 -6.03
N LEU A 529 -2.58 29.30 -6.53
CA LEU A 529 -1.20 28.98 -6.16
C LEU A 529 -0.25 30.13 -6.53
N ALA A 530 -0.40 30.70 -7.73
CA ALA A 530 0.39 31.83 -8.20
C ALA A 530 0.15 33.09 -7.34
N GLU A 531 -1.10 33.39 -7.01
CA GLU A 531 -1.48 34.51 -6.14
C GLU A 531 -0.83 34.40 -4.75
N VAL A 532 -0.95 33.22 -4.12
CA VAL A 532 -0.36 32.93 -2.81
C VAL A 532 1.17 33.05 -2.84
N ALA A 533 1.79 32.72 -3.95
CA ALA A 533 3.24 32.83 -4.17
C ALA A 533 3.70 34.26 -4.53
N GLY A 534 2.78 35.17 -4.87
CA GLY A 534 3.11 36.48 -5.42
C GLY A 534 3.76 36.41 -6.80
N VAL A 535 3.34 35.43 -7.62
CA VAL A 535 3.84 35.16 -8.97
C VAL A 535 2.75 35.52 -9.98
N ASP A 536 3.16 36.15 -11.11
CA ASP A 536 2.24 36.39 -12.22
C ASP A 536 1.96 35.06 -12.96
N PRO A 537 0.73 34.54 -12.92
CA PRO A 537 0.40 33.26 -13.59
C PRO A 537 0.53 33.33 -15.11
N ASP A 538 0.41 34.49 -15.71
CA ASP A 538 0.47 34.70 -17.16
C ASP A 538 1.89 35.15 -17.63
N GLY A 539 2.81 35.34 -16.66
CA GLY A 539 4.22 35.67 -16.90
C GLY A 539 5.08 34.41 -17.13
N PRO A 540 6.38 34.60 -17.36
CA PRO A 540 7.31 33.47 -17.49
C PRO A 540 7.50 32.79 -16.13
N ILE A 541 7.27 31.46 -16.06
CA ILE A 541 7.48 30.65 -14.88
C ILE A 541 8.83 29.92 -15.00
N GLY A 542 9.78 30.34 -14.19
CA GLY A 542 11.11 29.75 -14.09
C GLY A 542 11.38 29.13 -12.72
N ALA A 543 12.62 28.76 -12.47
CA ALA A 543 13.03 28.11 -11.22
C ALA A 543 12.76 29.00 -9.98
N GLU A 544 12.88 30.32 -10.10
CA GLU A 544 12.62 31.25 -9.00
C GLU A 544 11.14 31.30 -8.64
N GLU A 545 10.25 31.33 -9.64
CA GLU A 545 8.79 31.33 -9.45
C GLU A 545 8.33 30.02 -8.84
N ILE A 546 8.85 28.88 -9.29
CA ILE A 546 8.58 27.56 -8.70
C ILE A 546 9.05 27.54 -7.25
N HIS A 547 10.25 28.01 -6.94
CA HIS A 547 10.79 28.07 -5.59
C HIS A 547 9.86 28.90 -4.66
N LYS A 548 9.42 30.08 -5.10
CA LYS A 548 8.47 30.93 -4.37
C LYS A 548 7.16 30.19 -4.09
N ALA A 549 6.60 29.52 -5.10
CA ALA A 549 5.32 28.81 -4.97
C ALA A 549 5.43 27.61 -4.03
N VAL A 550 6.49 26.82 -4.11
CA VAL A 550 6.75 25.73 -3.20
C VAL A 550 6.81 26.25 -1.74
N LEU A 551 7.63 27.25 -1.47
CA LEU A 551 7.75 27.82 -0.11
C LEU A 551 6.43 28.42 0.38
N ALA A 552 5.70 29.14 -0.47
CA ALA A 552 4.43 29.76 -0.10
C ALA A 552 3.39 28.68 0.31
N GLN A 553 3.28 27.61 -0.46
CA GLN A 553 2.36 26.52 -0.18
C GLN A 553 2.75 25.78 1.12
N TYR A 554 4.03 25.54 1.36
CA TYR A 554 4.46 24.88 2.59
C TYR A 554 4.39 25.78 3.82
N ARG A 555 4.47 27.12 3.70
CA ARG A 555 4.13 28.07 4.79
C ARG A 555 2.65 27.96 5.17
N ARG A 556 1.74 27.83 4.19
CA ARG A 556 0.31 27.58 4.47
C ARG A 556 0.12 26.26 5.23
N LEU A 557 0.78 25.20 4.76
CA LEU A 557 0.74 23.88 5.43
C LEU A 557 1.35 23.93 6.84
N ALA A 558 2.43 24.67 7.05
CA ALA A 558 3.03 24.85 8.37
C ALA A 558 2.04 25.48 9.37
N ALA A 559 1.21 26.40 8.92
CA ALA A 559 0.22 27.07 9.75
C ALA A 559 -1.05 26.24 10.04
N CYS A 560 -1.27 25.12 9.34
CA CYS A 560 -2.48 24.31 9.52
C CYS A 560 -2.47 23.50 10.83
N ARG A 561 -3.66 23.03 11.23
CA ARG A 561 -3.87 22.28 12.48
C ARG A 561 -3.48 20.81 12.39
N ALA A 562 -3.21 20.28 11.18
CA ALA A 562 -2.88 18.86 10.97
C ALA A 562 -1.80 18.37 11.94
N ARG A 563 -1.96 17.18 12.47
CA ARG A 563 -1.01 16.59 13.44
C ARG A 563 0.35 16.32 12.82
N VAL A 564 0.37 15.79 11.60
CA VAL A 564 1.58 15.58 10.80
C VAL A 564 1.44 16.32 9.48
N VAL A 565 2.50 16.95 9.00
CA VAL A 565 2.56 17.56 7.66
C VAL A 565 3.73 16.96 6.89
N LEU A 566 3.50 16.61 5.64
CA LEU A 566 4.53 16.05 4.77
C LEU A 566 4.94 17.04 3.67
N ALA A 567 6.24 17.20 3.50
CA ALA A 567 6.84 17.79 2.31
C ALA A 567 7.20 16.67 1.31
N SER A 568 6.90 16.88 0.02
CA SER A 568 7.30 15.94 -1.03
C SER A 568 8.75 16.18 -1.46
N LEU A 569 9.52 15.11 -1.68
CA LEU A 569 10.83 15.22 -2.32
C LEU A 569 10.73 15.67 -3.80
N ASP A 570 9.60 15.39 -4.47
CA ASP A 570 9.34 15.89 -5.82
C ASP A 570 9.25 17.42 -5.83
N ASP A 571 8.55 18.02 -4.84
CA ASP A 571 8.48 19.47 -4.69
C ASP A 571 9.84 20.08 -4.29
N ALA A 572 10.59 19.42 -3.39
CA ALA A 572 11.93 19.85 -3.01
C ALA A 572 12.92 19.82 -4.18
N ALA A 573 12.71 18.91 -5.12
CA ALA A 573 13.49 18.80 -6.36
C ALA A 573 12.92 19.64 -7.51
N ALA A 574 11.82 20.37 -7.29
CA ALA A 574 11.09 21.17 -8.28
C ALA A 574 10.66 20.35 -9.53
N VAL A 575 10.25 19.09 -9.33
CA VAL A 575 9.79 18.20 -10.40
C VAL A 575 8.39 18.62 -10.86
N ALA A 576 8.19 18.76 -12.15
CA ALA A 576 6.89 19.09 -12.74
C ALA A 576 6.05 17.85 -13.07
N GLU A 577 6.70 16.75 -13.45
CA GLU A 577 6.02 15.50 -13.79
C GLU A 577 5.45 14.83 -12.53
N ARG A 578 4.18 14.43 -12.57
CA ARG A 578 3.57 13.65 -11.50
C ARG A 578 4.06 12.20 -11.52
N PRO A 579 4.24 11.55 -10.37
CA PRO A 579 4.65 10.14 -10.30
C PRO A 579 3.67 9.19 -10.97
N ASN A 580 2.37 9.44 -10.81
CA ASN A 580 1.29 8.64 -11.39
C ASN A 580 0.18 9.51 -11.97
N MET A 581 -0.41 9.05 -13.06
CA MET A 581 -1.62 9.61 -13.66
C MET A 581 -2.72 8.55 -13.64
N PRO A 582 -3.65 8.59 -12.68
CA PRO A 582 -4.69 7.58 -12.51
C PRO A 582 -5.50 7.34 -13.77
N GLY A 583 -5.80 6.06 -14.05
CA GLY A 583 -6.53 5.63 -15.24
C GLY A 583 -5.72 5.65 -16.53
N THR A 584 -4.38 5.74 -16.43
CA THR A 584 -3.44 5.47 -17.54
C THR A 584 -2.57 4.26 -17.20
N VAL A 585 -2.07 3.56 -18.22
CA VAL A 585 -1.16 2.42 -18.05
C VAL A 585 0.17 2.71 -18.76
N LEU A 586 0.17 2.75 -20.10
CA LEU A 586 1.35 3.02 -20.93
C LEU A 586 1.38 4.44 -21.51
N GLN A 587 0.27 5.17 -21.39
CA GLN A 587 0.10 6.52 -21.96
C GLN A 587 0.93 7.56 -21.19
N TRP A 588 1.23 7.28 -19.92
CA TRP A 588 2.06 8.09 -19.03
C TRP A 588 3.19 7.22 -18.46
N PRO A 589 4.38 7.75 -18.15
CA PRO A 589 5.48 6.99 -17.56
C PRO A 589 5.25 6.74 -16.06
N ASN A 590 4.07 6.19 -15.72
CA ASN A 590 3.67 5.90 -14.34
C ASN A 590 4.75 5.14 -13.58
N TRP A 591 5.18 5.68 -12.45
CA TRP A 591 6.15 5.06 -11.54
C TRP A 591 7.53 4.80 -12.15
N CYS A 592 7.83 5.39 -13.32
CA CYS A 592 9.03 5.09 -14.11
C CYS A 592 10.08 6.19 -14.11
N LEU A 593 9.81 7.34 -13.49
CA LEU A 593 10.76 8.44 -13.46
C LEU A 593 11.45 8.53 -12.10
N SER A 594 12.77 8.71 -12.12
CA SER A 594 13.55 9.01 -10.92
C SER A 594 13.54 10.51 -10.65
N LEU A 595 13.92 10.91 -9.44
CA LEU A 595 14.26 12.30 -9.16
C LEU A 595 15.41 12.75 -10.05
N PRO A 596 15.46 14.05 -10.42
CA PRO A 596 16.41 14.55 -11.44
C PRO A 596 17.86 14.56 -10.97
N ARG A 597 18.10 14.48 -9.67
CA ARG A 597 19.44 14.53 -9.04
C ARG A 597 19.55 13.48 -7.96
N PRO A 598 20.77 13.11 -7.53
CA PRO A 598 20.97 12.25 -6.36
C PRO A 598 20.27 12.82 -5.12
N VAL A 599 19.70 11.94 -4.30
CA VAL A 599 18.89 12.33 -3.12
C VAL A 599 19.70 13.13 -2.11
N GLU A 600 20.99 12.81 -1.94
CA GLU A 600 21.92 13.53 -1.08
C GLU A 600 22.12 14.99 -1.53
N ASP A 601 22.06 15.26 -2.84
CA ASP A 601 22.14 16.63 -3.39
C ASP A 601 20.83 17.37 -3.17
N ILE A 602 19.69 16.73 -3.46
CA ILE A 602 18.36 17.33 -3.27
C ILE A 602 18.18 17.75 -1.81
N LEU A 603 18.50 16.87 -0.85
CA LEU A 603 18.40 17.17 0.59
C LEU A 603 19.36 18.28 1.04
N ALA A 604 20.47 18.48 0.31
CA ALA A 604 21.44 19.55 0.59
C ALA A 604 21.12 20.89 -0.09
N GLU A 605 20.15 20.94 -1.00
CA GLU A 605 19.78 22.16 -1.73
C GLU A 605 19.08 23.21 -0.87
N PRO A 606 19.17 24.51 -1.25
CA PRO A 606 18.52 25.59 -0.51
C PRO A 606 17.02 25.34 -0.29
N LEU A 607 16.28 24.93 -1.33
CA LEU A 607 14.84 24.72 -1.24
C LEU A 607 14.46 23.66 -0.19
N ALA A 608 15.15 22.50 -0.17
CA ALA A 608 14.89 21.44 0.81
C ALA A 608 15.19 21.93 2.25
N ARG A 609 16.29 22.71 2.43
CA ARG A 609 16.63 23.27 3.74
C ARG A 609 15.61 24.33 4.21
N GLU A 610 15.15 25.17 3.31
CA GLU A 610 14.13 26.18 3.61
C GLU A 610 12.78 25.53 3.93
N LEU A 611 12.41 24.45 3.24
CA LEU A 611 11.23 23.62 3.58
C LEU A 611 11.34 23.05 4.99
N ALA A 612 12.50 22.49 5.34
CA ALA A 612 12.75 21.96 6.68
C ALA A 612 12.64 23.06 7.76
N GLN A 613 13.16 24.27 7.48
CA GLN A 613 13.05 25.41 8.39
C GLN A 613 11.59 25.86 8.55
N VAL A 614 10.84 25.99 7.45
CA VAL A 614 9.43 26.42 7.46
C VAL A 614 8.58 25.42 8.24
N LEU A 615 8.78 24.13 8.00
CA LEU A 615 8.00 23.07 8.65
C LEU A 615 8.47 22.76 10.07
N GLY A 616 9.76 22.94 10.37
CA GLY A 616 10.32 22.78 11.71
C GLY A 616 9.90 23.89 12.69
N ALA A 617 9.38 25.01 12.18
CA ALA A 617 8.84 26.10 13.00
C ALA A 617 7.37 25.88 13.45
N ARG A 618 6.80 24.69 13.18
CA ARG A 618 5.42 24.35 13.63
C ARG A 618 5.39 24.15 15.15
N ASP A 619 4.52 24.87 15.84
CA ASP A 619 4.23 24.71 17.27
C ASP A 619 3.28 23.53 17.56
#